data_ed515a0201c633b5ea77e6a4d081f69d
#
_entry.id   ed515a0201c633b5ea77e6a4d081f69d
#
_cell.length_a   1.000
_cell.length_b   1.000
_cell.length_c   1.000
_cell.angle_alpha   90.00
_cell.angle_beta   90.00
_cell.angle_gamma   90.00
#
_symmetry.space_group_name_H-M   'P 1'
#
loop_
_entity.id
_entity.type
_entity.pdbx_description
1 polymer ?
#
loop_
_entity_poly.entity_id
_entity_poly.type
_entity_poly.pdbx_seq_one_letter_code
_entity_poly.pdbx_strand_id
1 'polypeptide(L)'
;ESVAHALFRFSNGVTATFDALLTDSAVGPGDDFHITGTAGELVIERGREGRLVLFDGEHPEGKMIMELFPGKVDSYGFELHDFSLAVLHGTPLQASAQYSLGELRTALAMYRSVESRRWEKVW
;
A
#
# COMPACT_ATOMS: atom_id res chain seq x y z
N GLU A 1 -2.72 15.49 -11.78
CA GLU A 1 -3.15 14.24 -12.46
C GLU A 1 -4.34 13.66 -11.74
N SER A 2 -5.37 13.27 -12.49
CA SER A 2 -6.60 12.71 -11.91
C SER A 2 -6.61 11.18 -11.93
N VAL A 3 -5.72 10.57 -12.70
CA VAL A 3 -5.63 9.12 -12.87
C VAL A 3 -4.18 8.72 -13.03
N ALA A 4 -3.75 7.69 -12.30
CA ALA A 4 -2.46 7.04 -12.51
C ALA A 4 -2.65 5.52 -12.49
N HIS A 5 -2.10 4.84 -13.50
CA HIS A 5 -2.00 3.40 -13.58
C HIS A 5 -0.55 3.01 -13.78
N ALA A 6 -0.07 2.06 -13.01
CA ALA A 6 1.29 1.55 -13.17
C ALA A 6 1.34 0.04 -12.99
N LEU A 7 2.27 -0.59 -13.72
CA LEU A 7 2.63 -1.99 -13.55
C LEU A 7 4.05 -2.06 -13.03
N PHE A 8 4.26 -2.82 -11.97
CA PHE A 8 5.57 -3.07 -11.38
C PHE A 8 5.98 -4.52 -11.56
N ARG A 9 7.27 -4.73 -11.77
CA ARG A 9 7.88 -6.06 -11.78
C ARG A 9 9.07 -6.08 -10.83
N PHE A 10 9.02 -6.95 -9.86
CA PHE A 10 10.08 -7.16 -8.88
C PHE A 10 11.11 -8.17 -9.38
N SER A 11 12.33 -8.08 -8.85
CA SER A 11 13.43 -8.96 -9.24
C SER A 11 13.18 -10.45 -8.93
N ASN A 12 12.30 -10.74 -7.97
CA ASN A 12 11.88 -12.10 -7.60
C ASN A 12 10.75 -12.66 -8.48
N GLY A 13 10.33 -11.92 -9.53
CA GLY A 13 9.27 -12.33 -10.45
C GLY A 13 7.85 -11.92 -10.06
N VAL A 14 7.65 -11.37 -8.86
CA VAL A 14 6.34 -10.81 -8.46
C VAL A 14 6.00 -9.61 -9.32
N THR A 15 4.73 -9.47 -9.68
CA THR A 15 4.19 -8.29 -10.35
C THR A 15 3.15 -7.62 -9.45
N ALA A 16 3.03 -6.30 -9.57
CA ALA A 16 2.00 -5.53 -8.89
C ALA A 16 1.43 -4.47 -9.83
N THR A 17 0.17 -4.15 -9.67
CA THR A 17 -0.49 -3.00 -10.28
C THR A 17 -0.73 -1.94 -9.22
N PHE A 18 -0.66 -0.70 -9.64
CA PHE A 18 -1.05 0.46 -8.85
C PHE A 18 -2.07 1.26 -9.66
N ASP A 19 -3.21 1.49 -9.06
CA ASP A 19 -4.30 2.25 -9.65
C ASP A 19 -4.68 3.36 -8.68
N ALA A 20 -4.54 4.61 -9.09
CA ALA A 20 -4.97 5.77 -8.33
C ALA A 20 -5.93 6.60 -9.17
N LEU A 21 -7.06 6.92 -8.59
CA LEU A 21 -8.10 7.71 -9.21
C LEU A 21 -8.52 8.83 -8.26
N LEU A 22 -8.29 10.06 -8.67
CA LEU A 22 -8.75 11.25 -7.96
C LEU A 22 -9.97 11.82 -8.72
N THR A 23 -11.17 11.48 -8.27
CA THR A 23 -12.41 12.02 -8.82
C THR A 23 -13.34 12.47 -7.69
N ASP A 24 -14.16 13.49 -7.96
CA ASP A 24 -15.17 13.99 -7.01
C ASP A 24 -16.33 12.99 -6.80
N SER A 25 -16.39 11.93 -7.61
CA SER A 25 -17.45 10.92 -7.61
C SER A 25 -16.90 9.51 -7.40
N ALA A 26 -15.88 9.35 -6.56
CA ALA A 26 -15.38 8.03 -6.21
C ALA A 26 -16.46 7.22 -5.50
N VAL A 27 -17.29 6.54 -6.29
CA VAL A 27 -18.25 5.54 -5.85
C VAL A 27 -17.58 4.18 -6.03
N GLY A 28 -16.95 3.68 -5.00
CA GLY A 28 -16.30 2.38 -5.05
C GLY A 28 -15.92 1.89 -3.65
N PRO A 29 -15.56 0.61 -3.51
CA PRO A 29 -14.85 0.17 -2.32
C PRO A 29 -13.62 1.05 -2.18
N GLY A 30 -13.33 1.49 -0.97
CA GLY A 30 -12.18 2.38 -0.71
C GLY A 30 -10.84 1.81 -1.20
N ASP A 31 -9.76 2.44 -0.79
CA ASP A 31 -8.40 1.99 -1.12
C ASP A 31 -8.16 0.59 -0.54
N ASP A 32 -8.09 -0.42 -1.40
CA ASP A 32 -7.85 -1.80 -1.00
C ASP A 32 -6.47 -2.26 -1.50
N PHE A 33 -5.84 -3.15 -0.73
CA PHE A 33 -4.65 -3.87 -1.16
C PHE A 33 -5.00 -5.33 -1.35
N HIS A 34 -4.70 -5.88 -2.52
CA HIS A 34 -4.87 -7.28 -2.85
C HIS A 34 -3.50 -7.95 -3.03
N ILE A 35 -3.29 -9.05 -2.33
CA ILE A 35 -2.08 -9.87 -2.45
C ILE A 35 -2.52 -11.27 -2.86
N THR A 36 -2.38 -11.58 -4.15
CA THR A 36 -2.77 -12.87 -4.71
C THR A 36 -1.57 -13.82 -4.75
N GLY A 37 -1.71 -14.97 -4.15
CA GLY A 37 -0.72 -16.05 -4.13
C GLY A 37 -1.28 -17.35 -4.71
N THR A 38 -0.44 -18.39 -4.77
CA THR A 38 -0.84 -19.72 -5.27
C THR A 38 -1.77 -20.48 -4.33
N ALA A 39 -1.83 -20.09 -3.06
CA ALA A 39 -2.65 -20.73 -2.03
C ALA A 39 -3.92 -19.93 -1.66
N GLY A 40 -4.06 -18.71 -2.17
CA GLY A 40 -5.19 -17.85 -1.86
C GLY A 40 -4.89 -16.38 -2.05
N GLU A 41 -5.77 -15.54 -1.56
CA GLU A 41 -5.69 -14.08 -1.64
C GLU A 41 -5.85 -13.45 -0.26
N LEU A 42 -5.04 -12.44 0.02
CA LEU A 42 -5.21 -11.55 1.16
C LEU A 42 -5.69 -10.18 0.68
N VAL A 43 -6.73 -9.68 1.31
CA VAL A 43 -7.30 -8.36 1.01
C VAL A 43 -7.25 -7.50 2.26
N ILE A 44 -6.67 -6.30 2.12
CA ILE A 44 -6.73 -5.25 3.15
C ILE A 44 -7.81 -4.27 2.74
N GLU A 45 -8.98 -4.36 3.37
CA GLU A 45 -10.11 -3.45 3.14
C GLU A 45 -9.93 -2.18 3.98
N ARG A 46 -9.38 -1.13 3.41
CA ARG A 46 -9.13 0.13 4.13
C ARG A 46 -10.39 0.96 4.38
N GLY A 47 -11.39 0.85 3.51
CA GLY A 47 -12.63 1.61 3.61
C GLY A 47 -13.59 1.18 4.73
N ARG A 48 -13.34 0.06 5.40
CA ARG A 48 -14.17 -0.50 6.46
C ARG A 48 -13.31 -0.92 7.65
N GLU A 49 -12.79 0.06 8.40
CA GLU A 49 -12.05 -0.17 9.64
C GLU A 49 -10.76 -1.00 9.47
N GLY A 50 -10.24 -1.10 8.23
CA GLY A 50 -8.98 -1.76 7.95
C GLY A 50 -9.00 -3.24 8.29
N ARG A 51 -9.86 -4.02 7.66
CA ARG A 51 -9.91 -5.47 7.88
C ARG A 51 -8.93 -6.20 6.98
N LEU A 52 -8.23 -7.18 7.55
CA LEU A 52 -7.46 -8.16 6.79
C LEU A 52 -8.31 -9.41 6.60
N VAL A 53 -8.60 -9.76 5.34
CA VAL A 53 -9.45 -10.87 4.95
C VAL A 53 -8.64 -11.87 4.13
N LEU A 54 -8.74 -13.16 4.47
CA LEU A 54 -8.18 -14.28 3.72
C LEU A 54 -9.27 -14.95 2.88
N PHE A 55 -8.99 -15.17 1.61
CA PHE A 55 -9.76 -16.01 0.71
C PHE A 55 -8.89 -17.18 0.29
N ASP A 56 -9.33 -18.41 0.52
CA ASP A 56 -8.65 -19.64 0.14
C ASP A 56 -9.65 -20.77 -0.13
N GLY A 57 -9.17 -21.98 -0.36
CA GLY A 57 -10.03 -23.15 -0.62
C GLY A 57 -10.94 -23.54 0.55
N GLU A 58 -10.59 -23.18 1.78
CA GLU A 58 -11.40 -23.42 2.98
C GLU A 58 -12.35 -22.26 3.29
N HIS A 59 -12.02 -21.06 2.84
CA HIS A 59 -12.75 -19.83 3.11
C HIS A 59 -13.05 -19.04 1.83
N PRO A 60 -13.85 -19.60 0.90
CA PRO A 60 -14.14 -18.95 -0.38
C PRO A 60 -14.95 -17.64 -0.23
N GLU A 61 -15.71 -17.50 0.87
CA GLU A 61 -16.49 -16.29 1.18
C GLU A 61 -15.66 -15.23 1.92
N GLY A 62 -14.41 -15.54 2.22
CA GLY A 62 -13.51 -14.69 2.99
C GLY A 62 -13.61 -14.88 4.50
N LYS A 63 -12.47 -15.01 5.14
CA LYS A 63 -12.30 -15.09 6.59
C LYS A 63 -11.59 -13.86 7.08
N MET A 64 -12.23 -13.08 7.92
CA MET A 64 -11.56 -11.97 8.61
C MET A 64 -10.50 -12.53 9.57
N ILE A 65 -9.24 -12.15 9.33
CA ILE A 65 -8.10 -12.56 10.16
C ILE A 65 -7.89 -11.57 11.30
N MET A 66 -7.96 -10.27 11.01
CA MET A 66 -7.79 -9.23 12.01
C MET A 66 -8.44 -7.92 11.59
N GLU A 67 -8.87 -7.14 12.57
CA GLU A 67 -9.11 -5.71 12.40
C GLU A 67 -7.80 -4.97 12.58
N LEU A 68 -7.36 -4.24 11.57
CA LEU A 68 -6.11 -3.50 11.61
C LEU A 68 -6.23 -2.21 12.41
N PHE A 69 -7.42 -1.58 12.37
CA PHE A 69 -7.66 -0.27 12.97
C PHE A 69 -9.04 -0.23 13.65
N PRO A 70 -9.21 -0.87 14.82
CA PRO A 70 -10.47 -0.80 15.53
C PRO A 70 -10.72 0.64 16.01
N GLY A 71 -11.69 1.31 15.40
CA GLY A 71 -12.05 2.68 15.69
C GLY A 71 -11.37 3.73 14.80
N LYS A 72 -11.50 5.01 15.19
CA LYS A 72 -10.96 6.13 14.43
C LYS A 72 -9.43 6.17 14.55
N VAL A 73 -8.73 5.99 13.44
CA VAL A 73 -7.26 6.05 13.40
C VAL A 73 -6.80 7.50 13.35
N ASP A 74 -5.98 7.89 14.31
CA ASP A 74 -5.19 9.12 14.27
C ASP A 74 -3.80 8.81 13.71
N SER A 75 -3.69 8.73 12.39
CA SER A 75 -2.43 8.42 11.70
C SER A 75 -1.32 9.43 12.00
N TYR A 76 -1.65 10.71 12.12
CA TYR A 76 -0.69 11.75 12.47
C TYR A 76 -0.23 11.65 13.92
N GLY A 77 -1.12 11.29 14.83
CA GLY A 77 -0.77 11.01 16.23
C GLY A 77 0.20 9.84 16.35
N PHE A 78 0.00 8.77 15.60
CA PHE A 78 0.93 7.63 15.55
C PHE A 78 2.29 8.03 14.98
N GLU A 79 2.32 8.81 13.90
CA GLU A 79 3.57 9.29 13.29
C GLU A 79 4.38 10.15 14.27
N LEU A 80 3.74 11.11 14.94
CA LEU A 80 4.38 11.95 15.95
C LEU A 80 4.85 11.14 17.16
N HIS A 81 4.08 10.14 17.58
CA HIS A 81 4.47 9.25 18.66
C HIS A 81 5.70 8.42 18.31
N ASP A 82 5.73 7.78 17.12
CA ASP A 82 6.87 7.01 16.62
C ASP A 82 8.14 7.88 16.55
N PHE A 83 8.03 9.08 16.00
CA PHE A 83 9.13 10.03 15.96
C PHE A 83 9.62 10.44 17.35
N SER A 84 8.71 10.69 18.28
CA SER A 84 9.05 11.05 19.66
C SER A 84 9.80 9.93 20.38
N LEU A 85 9.38 8.68 20.21
CA LEU A 85 10.08 7.52 20.76
C LEU A 85 11.48 7.36 20.16
N ALA A 86 11.63 7.59 18.85
CA ALA A 86 12.93 7.55 18.20
C ALA A 86 13.89 8.61 18.77
N VAL A 87 13.41 9.84 18.99
CA VAL A 87 14.22 10.93 19.57
C VAL A 87 14.57 10.67 21.03
N LEU A 88 13.61 10.24 21.83
CA LEU A 88 13.80 10.10 23.30
C LEU A 88 14.51 8.81 23.68
N HIS A 89 14.31 7.74 22.95
CA HIS A 89 14.76 6.40 23.34
C HIS A 89 15.63 5.72 22.30
N GLY A 90 15.88 6.36 21.13
CA GLY A 90 16.68 5.75 20.06
C GLY A 90 16.00 4.57 19.37
N THR A 91 14.67 4.44 19.47
CA THR A 91 13.94 3.39 18.77
C THR A 91 14.01 3.57 17.26
N PRO A 92 14.15 2.49 16.46
CA PRO A 92 14.09 2.63 15.00
C PRO A 92 12.75 3.20 14.54
N LEU A 93 12.77 4.16 13.63
CA LEU A 93 11.56 4.67 12.98
C LEU A 93 10.92 3.60 12.10
N GLN A 94 9.61 3.43 12.19
CA GLN A 94 8.87 2.53 11.31
C GLN A 94 8.82 3.06 9.88
N ALA A 95 8.59 4.36 9.72
CA ALA A 95 8.68 5.06 8.43
C ALA A 95 10.01 5.81 8.32
N SER A 96 11.09 5.10 8.00
CA SER A 96 12.41 5.71 7.88
C SER A 96 12.56 6.54 6.59
N ALA A 97 13.50 7.51 6.60
CA ALA A 97 13.81 8.31 5.42
C ALA A 97 14.21 7.45 4.20
N GLN A 98 14.77 6.26 4.42
CA GLN A 98 15.12 5.34 3.35
C GLN A 98 13.89 4.73 2.67
N TYR A 99 12.84 4.40 3.43
CA TYR A 99 11.56 3.95 2.87
C TYR A 99 10.89 5.07 2.09
N SER A 100 10.81 6.27 2.65
CA SER A 100 10.24 7.44 1.96
C SER A 100 11.00 7.79 0.68
N LEU A 101 12.33 7.61 0.65
CA LEU A 101 13.13 7.75 -0.56
C LEU A 101 12.74 6.69 -1.61
N GLY A 102 12.42 5.47 -1.19
CA GLY A 102 11.92 4.41 -2.07
C GLY A 102 10.60 4.78 -2.73
N GLU A 103 9.66 5.33 -1.96
CA GLU A 103 8.38 5.81 -2.47
C GLU A 103 8.56 6.92 -3.50
N LEU A 104 9.39 7.93 -3.19
CA LEU A 104 9.69 9.03 -4.11
C LEU A 104 10.34 8.53 -5.41
N ARG A 105 11.32 7.63 -5.32
CA ARG A 105 11.96 7.03 -6.51
C ARG A 105 10.98 6.24 -7.35
N THR A 106 10.05 5.53 -6.72
CA THR A 106 8.99 4.80 -7.43
C THR A 106 8.10 5.77 -8.20
N ALA A 107 7.62 6.83 -7.57
CA ALA A 107 6.83 7.86 -8.24
C ALA A 107 7.59 8.49 -9.43
N LEU A 108 8.85 8.86 -9.24
CA LEU A 108 9.68 9.42 -10.30
C LEU A 108 9.94 8.42 -11.44
N ALA A 109 10.05 7.12 -11.14
CA ALA A 109 10.18 6.09 -12.17
C ALA A 109 8.89 5.95 -13.00
N MET A 110 7.72 6.09 -12.37
CA MET A 110 6.44 6.13 -13.09
C MET A 110 6.41 7.29 -14.10
N TYR A 111 6.78 8.51 -13.69
CA TYR A 111 6.85 9.65 -14.61
C TYR A 111 7.83 9.42 -15.76
N ARG A 112 9.05 8.94 -15.46
CA ARG A 112 10.02 8.61 -16.51
C ARG A 112 9.49 7.55 -17.48
N SER A 113 8.76 6.55 -16.99
CA SER A 113 8.16 5.49 -17.81
C SER A 113 7.11 6.04 -18.78
N VAL A 114 6.32 7.02 -18.35
CA VAL A 114 5.36 7.72 -19.23
C VAL A 114 6.09 8.46 -20.34
N GLU A 115 7.16 9.19 -20.02
CA GLU A 115 7.94 9.96 -20.99
C GLU A 115 8.71 9.06 -21.98
N SER A 116 9.40 8.06 -21.45
CA SER A 116 10.24 7.15 -22.25
C SER A 116 9.45 6.07 -22.99
N ARG A 117 8.22 5.77 -22.55
CA ARG A 117 7.38 4.64 -22.99
C ARG A 117 8.09 3.28 -22.84
N ARG A 118 8.87 3.13 -21.77
CA ARG A 118 9.66 1.93 -21.47
C ARG A 118 9.58 1.58 -19.99
N TRP A 119 10.07 0.39 -19.68
CA TRP A 119 10.34 0.01 -18.31
C TRP A 119 11.47 0.85 -17.73
N GLU A 120 11.22 1.46 -16.59
CA GLU A 120 12.19 2.26 -15.86
C GLU A 120 12.57 1.58 -14.55
N LYS A 121 13.87 1.68 -14.19
CA LYS A 121 14.34 1.19 -12.91
C LYS A 121 14.00 2.16 -11.79
N VAL A 122 13.57 1.62 -10.66
CA VAL A 122 13.36 2.40 -9.43
C VAL A 122 14.71 2.66 -8.74
N TRP A 123 15.63 1.69 -8.76
CA TRP A 123 16.95 1.72 -8.12
C TRP A 123 18.07 1.60 -9.13
#